data_2a1e59208ece249697cfffaa6ca438c4
#
_entry.id   2a1e59208ece249697cfffaa6ca438c4
#
_cell.length_a   1.000
_cell.length_b   1.000
_cell.length_c   1.000
_cell.angle_alpha   90.00
_cell.angle_beta   90.00
_cell.angle_gamma   90.00
#
_symmetry.space_group_name_H-M   'P 1'
#
loop_
_entity.id
_entity.type
_entity.pdbx_description
1 polymer ?
#
loop_
_entity_poly.entity_id
_entity_poly.type
_entity_poly.pdbx_seq_one_letter_code
_entity_poly.pdbx_strand_id
1 'polypeptide(L)'
;SWPETVAVTNDTFQTMLALMEEFPGFIFSQSQASTYDLIERYNPQMFEQIRRRVREGRWEVTASQWVEGDKNMASGESISRHLLYTRAYFQDRFGLGPEDVQVDFEPDTFGHPATLPDILTRGGARYYYHCRGSHGPHLYWWIGPDDSRLLVFNDIVWYMCAIGPQIAKPLAGYARATGLKFMPVLYGVGDHGGGPPRRDLRRIEEMDQWPIFPHVEFSTLHRFFRQAEAQAPTLPEIRGEPNFPLFFFTKEKFQAQGEWNFKPKFDIEEWITEAEAMEML
;
A
#
# COMPACT_ATOMS: atom_id res chain seq x y z
N SER A 1 16.73 7.14 -13.84
CA SER A 1 16.71 6.74 -15.26
C SER A 1 16.16 5.32 -15.41
N TRP A 2 15.70 4.94 -16.61
CA TRP A 2 15.15 3.59 -16.86
C TRP A 2 16.11 2.44 -16.50
N PRO A 3 17.41 2.49 -16.87
CA PRO A 3 18.37 1.47 -16.45
C PRO A 3 18.53 1.37 -14.92
N GLU A 4 18.49 2.49 -14.25
CA GLU A 4 18.56 2.55 -12.77
C GLU A 4 17.35 1.87 -12.12
N THR A 5 16.14 2.13 -12.61
CA THR A 5 14.91 1.49 -12.12
C THR A 5 14.98 -0.04 -12.30
N VAL A 6 15.45 -0.52 -13.44
CA VAL A 6 15.65 -1.96 -13.67
C VAL A 6 16.65 -2.55 -12.68
N ALA A 7 17.80 -1.88 -12.48
CA ALA A 7 18.83 -2.35 -11.55
C ALA A 7 18.30 -2.42 -10.11
N VAL A 8 17.67 -1.35 -9.62
CA VAL A 8 17.12 -1.30 -8.26
C VAL A 8 16.04 -2.37 -8.05
N THR A 9 15.15 -2.56 -9.02
CA THR A 9 14.10 -3.60 -8.94
C THR A 9 14.74 -5.00 -8.91
N ASN A 10 15.73 -5.26 -9.79
CA ASN A 10 16.44 -6.54 -9.83
C ASN A 10 17.12 -6.85 -8.49
N ASP A 11 17.87 -5.89 -7.94
CA ASP A 11 18.62 -6.07 -6.70
C ASP A 11 17.70 -6.26 -5.50
N THR A 12 16.59 -5.51 -5.46
CA THR A 12 15.55 -5.67 -4.42
C THR A 12 14.95 -7.07 -4.46
N PHE A 13 14.49 -7.51 -5.62
CA PHE A 13 13.82 -8.81 -5.75
C PHE A 13 14.78 -9.98 -5.50
N GLN A 14 16.02 -9.88 -5.97
CA GLN A 14 17.04 -10.86 -5.66
C GLN A 14 17.30 -10.97 -4.15
N THR A 15 17.38 -9.82 -3.47
CA THR A 15 17.56 -9.78 -2.02
C THR A 15 16.38 -10.41 -1.29
N MET A 16 15.14 -10.10 -1.71
CA MET A 16 13.95 -10.69 -1.08
C MET A 16 13.89 -12.21 -1.27
N LEU A 17 14.21 -12.71 -2.45
CA LEU A 17 14.27 -14.14 -2.71
C LEU A 17 15.34 -14.83 -1.85
N ALA A 18 16.52 -14.23 -1.71
CA ALA A 18 17.58 -14.75 -0.84
C ALA A 18 17.16 -14.76 0.66
N LEU A 19 16.49 -13.71 1.12
CA LEU A 19 15.97 -13.66 2.48
C LEU A 19 14.85 -14.69 2.72
N MET A 20 14.05 -15.03 1.72
CA MET A 20 13.08 -16.12 1.83
C MET A 20 13.71 -17.48 2.02
N GLU A 21 14.93 -17.73 1.51
CA GLU A 21 15.67 -18.97 1.80
C GLU A 21 16.23 -18.98 3.23
N GLU A 22 16.70 -17.82 3.72
CA GLU A 22 17.25 -17.68 5.08
C GLU A 22 16.15 -17.71 6.17
N PHE A 23 14.98 -17.12 5.87
CA PHE A 23 13.84 -16.98 6.80
C PHE A 23 12.61 -17.72 6.24
N PRO A 24 12.39 -18.98 6.60
CA PRO A 24 11.29 -19.79 6.05
C PRO A 24 9.90 -19.20 6.29
N GLY A 25 9.69 -18.45 7.37
CA GLY A 25 8.43 -17.78 7.68
C GLY A 25 8.21 -16.47 6.94
N PHE A 26 9.25 -15.88 6.35
CA PHE A 26 9.17 -14.55 5.75
C PHE A 26 8.25 -14.52 4.53
N ILE A 27 7.34 -13.54 4.52
CA ILE A 27 6.43 -13.22 3.41
C ILE A 27 6.74 -11.80 2.95
N PHE A 28 6.80 -11.61 1.65
CA PHE A 28 7.03 -10.29 1.03
C PHE A 28 5.81 -9.88 0.20
N SER A 29 5.40 -8.63 0.32
CA SER A 29 4.33 -8.05 -0.48
C SER A 29 4.92 -7.03 -1.46
N GLN A 30 4.49 -7.09 -2.72
CA GLN A 30 4.97 -6.19 -3.77
C GLN A 30 3.82 -5.59 -4.55
N SER A 31 3.79 -4.27 -4.62
CA SER A 31 2.89 -3.47 -5.46
C SER A 31 3.49 -3.20 -6.84
N GLN A 32 2.72 -2.56 -7.72
CA GLN A 32 3.08 -2.08 -9.05
C GLN A 32 3.43 -3.19 -10.06
N ALA A 33 2.52 -3.45 -10.99
CA ALA A 33 2.71 -4.47 -12.03
C ALA A 33 3.94 -4.20 -12.91
N SER A 34 4.30 -2.93 -13.11
CA SER A 34 5.47 -2.52 -13.89
C SER A 34 6.78 -3.12 -13.38
N THR A 35 6.93 -3.31 -12.07
CA THR A 35 8.15 -3.92 -11.50
C THR A 35 8.28 -5.39 -11.89
N TYR A 36 7.16 -6.12 -11.96
CA TYR A 36 7.14 -7.50 -12.44
C TYR A 36 7.42 -7.59 -13.94
N ASP A 37 6.84 -6.69 -14.75
CA ASP A 37 7.12 -6.60 -16.20
C ASP A 37 8.60 -6.31 -16.47
N LEU A 38 9.25 -5.46 -15.67
CA LEU A 38 10.68 -5.23 -15.74
C LEU A 38 11.49 -6.52 -15.51
N ILE A 39 11.15 -7.28 -14.49
CA ILE A 39 11.86 -8.53 -14.19
C ILE A 39 11.54 -9.61 -15.22
N GLU A 40 10.32 -9.71 -15.71
CA GLU A 40 10.00 -10.63 -16.82
C GLU A 40 10.89 -10.38 -18.04
N ARG A 41 11.10 -9.11 -18.40
CA ARG A 41 11.90 -8.72 -19.57
C ARG A 41 13.40 -8.85 -19.38
N TYR A 42 13.91 -8.46 -18.22
CA TYR A 42 15.36 -8.31 -18.02
C TYR A 42 16.00 -9.43 -17.17
N ASN A 43 15.19 -10.19 -16.42
CA ASN A 43 15.64 -11.33 -15.61
C ASN A 43 14.59 -12.44 -15.55
N PRO A 44 14.30 -13.11 -16.68
CA PRO A 44 13.21 -14.10 -16.73
C PRO A 44 13.42 -15.30 -15.79
N GLN A 45 14.66 -15.62 -15.44
CA GLN A 45 14.94 -16.69 -14.47
C GLN A 45 14.48 -16.29 -13.06
N MET A 46 14.70 -15.05 -12.66
CA MET A 46 14.18 -14.51 -11.40
C MET A 46 12.65 -14.42 -11.42
N PHE A 47 12.06 -14.04 -12.55
CA PHE A 47 10.62 -14.00 -12.72
C PHE A 47 9.96 -15.36 -12.41
N GLU A 48 10.53 -16.45 -12.89
CA GLU A 48 10.04 -17.79 -12.56
C GLU A 48 10.19 -18.15 -11.07
N GLN A 49 11.23 -17.65 -10.40
CA GLN A 49 11.37 -17.82 -8.95
C GLN A 49 10.27 -17.06 -8.21
N ILE A 50 9.97 -15.83 -8.63
CA ILE A 50 8.86 -15.03 -8.05
C ILE A 50 7.53 -15.77 -8.26
N ARG A 51 7.24 -16.27 -9.47
CA ARG A 51 6.03 -17.04 -9.76
C ARG A 51 5.88 -18.24 -8.82
N ARG A 52 6.98 -18.93 -8.52
CA ARG A 52 6.99 -20.03 -7.55
C ARG A 52 6.63 -19.53 -6.14
N ARG A 53 7.24 -18.44 -5.67
CA ARG A 53 6.95 -17.85 -4.35
C ARG A 53 5.51 -17.35 -4.21
N VAL A 54 4.94 -16.82 -5.28
CA VAL A 54 3.51 -16.45 -5.32
C VAL A 54 2.64 -17.69 -5.13
N ARG A 55 2.89 -18.80 -5.85
CA ARG A 55 2.16 -20.06 -5.68
C ARG A 55 2.31 -20.68 -4.29
N GLU A 56 3.45 -20.49 -3.66
CA GLU A 56 3.72 -20.93 -2.27
C GLU A 56 3.05 -20.02 -1.22
N GLY A 57 2.42 -18.91 -1.60
CA GLY A 57 1.84 -17.92 -0.70
C GLY A 57 2.88 -17.12 0.09
N ARG A 58 4.13 -17.11 -0.35
CA ARG A 58 5.25 -16.39 0.29
C ARG A 58 5.58 -15.06 -0.37
N TRP A 59 4.97 -14.78 -1.49
CA TRP A 59 5.04 -13.50 -2.20
C TRP A 59 3.63 -13.04 -2.50
N GLU A 60 3.17 -11.99 -1.81
CA GLU A 60 1.88 -11.39 -2.04
C GLU A 60 1.95 -10.36 -3.16
N VAL A 61 1.01 -10.44 -4.08
CA VAL A 61 0.80 -9.42 -5.11
C VAL A 61 -0.25 -8.44 -4.58
N THR A 62 0.18 -7.23 -4.24
CA THR A 62 -0.72 -6.12 -3.89
C THR A 62 -0.86 -5.11 -5.04
N ALA A 63 -0.45 -5.50 -6.24
CA ALA A 63 -0.46 -4.64 -7.41
C ALA A 63 -1.83 -4.62 -8.08
N SER A 64 -2.71 -3.72 -7.66
CA SER A 64 -3.95 -3.40 -8.37
C SER A 64 -3.70 -2.42 -9.51
N GLN A 65 -2.62 -1.65 -9.46
CA GLN A 65 -2.23 -0.63 -10.42
C GLN A 65 -0.96 -1.02 -11.18
N TRP A 66 -0.83 -0.52 -12.43
CA TRP A 66 0.39 -0.72 -13.21
C TRP A 66 1.59 -0.01 -12.60
N VAL A 67 1.40 1.24 -12.21
CA VAL A 67 2.30 2.05 -11.37
C VAL A 67 1.48 2.72 -10.28
N GLU A 68 2.08 2.95 -9.13
CA GLU A 68 1.52 3.80 -8.10
C GLU A 68 1.45 5.25 -8.61
N GLY A 69 0.27 5.83 -8.57
CA GLY A 69 0.03 7.17 -9.06
C GLY A 69 -0.76 8.00 -8.07
N ASP A 70 -0.67 9.32 -8.18
CA ASP A 70 -1.55 10.21 -7.42
C ASP A 70 -2.99 10.10 -7.96
N LYS A 71 -3.89 9.62 -7.12
CA LYS A 71 -5.28 9.36 -7.50
C LYS A 71 -6.08 10.63 -7.75
N ASN A 72 -5.65 11.78 -7.23
CA ASN A 72 -6.29 13.07 -7.49
C ASN A 72 -5.84 13.68 -8.83
N MET A 73 -4.66 13.30 -9.32
CA MET A 73 -4.13 13.82 -10.59
C MET A 73 -4.55 13.00 -11.80
N ALA A 74 -4.79 11.69 -11.60
CA ALA A 74 -5.18 10.80 -12.68
C ALA A 74 -6.69 10.86 -12.93
N SER A 75 -7.10 10.83 -14.20
CA SER A 75 -8.52 10.70 -14.55
C SER A 75 -9.08 9.33 -14.16
N GLY A 76 -10.39 9.23 -13.96
CA GLY A 76 -11.06 7.95 -13.68
C GLY A 76 -10.85 6.92 -14.78
N GLU A 77 -10.76 7.35 -16.06
CA GLU A 77 -10.40 6.50 -17.19
C GLU A 77 -8.99 5.92 -17.06
N SER A 78 -8.02 6.75 -16.67
CA SER A 78 -6.64 6.31 -16.43
C SER A 78 -6.56 5.27 -15.32
N ILE A 79 -7.21 5.52 -14.18
CA ILE A 79 -7.27 4.57 -13.05
C ILE A 79 -7.92 3.25 -13.49
N SER A 80 -9.03 3.32 -14.26
CA SER A 80 -9.71 2.13 -14.77
C SER A 80 -8.83 1.30 -15.70
N ARG A 81 -8.01 1.95 -16.55
CA ARG A 81 -7.06 1.25 -17.43
C ARG A 81 -5.91 0.63 -16.66
N HIS A 82 -5.41 1.28 -15.62
CA HIS A 82 -4.42 0.67 -14.72
C HIS A 82 -4.93 -0.66 -14.16
N LEU A 83 -6.16 -0.66 -13.62
CA LEU A 83 -6.80 -1.89 -13.13
C LEU A 83 -6.93 -2.96 -14.21
N LEU A 84 -7.43 -2.58 -15.40
CA LEU A 84 -7.65 -3.50 -16.51
C LEU A 84 -6.35 -4.18 -16.96
N TYR A 85 -5.30 -3.39 -17.22
CA TYR A 85 -4.02 -3.92 -17.69
C TYR A 85 -3.32 -4.76 -16.63
N THR A 86 -3.37 -4.32 -15.39
CA THR A 86 -2.77 -5.05 -14.27
C THR A 86 -3.46 -6.40 -14.05
N ARG A 87 -4.80 -6.44 -14.10
CA ARG A 87 -5.57 -7.66 -13.99
C ARG A 87 -5.24 -8.65 -15.11
N ALA A 88 -5.24 -8.17 -16.35
CA ALA A 88 -4.90 -9.00 -17.50
C ALA A 88 -3.46 -9.56 -17.38
N TYR A 89 -2.51 -8.75 -16.95
CA TYR A 89 -1.12 -9.15 -16.75
C TYR A 89 -0.99 -10.27 -15.71
N PHE A 90 -1.55 -10.07 -14.51
CA PHE A 90 -1.43 -11.07 -13.44
C PHE A 90 -2.20 -12.35 -13.75
N GLN A 91 -3.33 -12.27 -14.42
CA GLN A 91 -4.04 -13.46 -14.87
C GLN A 91 -3.21 -14.26 -15.89
N ASP A 92 -2.63 -13.59 -16.88
CA ASP A 92 -1.86 -14.23 -17.95
C ASP A 92 -0.53 -14.80 -17.44
N ARG A 93 0.19 -14.05 -16.61
CA ARG A 93 1.54 -14.40 -16.15
C ARG A 93 1.59 -15.26 -14.89
N PHE A 94 0.65 -15.09 -13.99
CA PHE A 94 0.64 -15.75 -12.68
C PHE A 94 -0.55 -16.68 -12.45
N GLY A 95 -1.59 -16.60 -13.31
CA GLY A 95 -2.85 -17.32 -13.12
C GLY A 95 -3.70 -16.76 -11.99
N LEU A 96 -3.45 -15.50 -11.56
CA LEU A 96 -4.17 -14.86 -10.48
C LEU A 96 -5.48 -14.25 -11.00
N GLY A 97 -6.58 -14.65 -10.39
CA GLY A 97 -7.90 -14.09 -10.66
C GLY A 97 -8.22 -12.85 -9.81
N PRO A 98 -9.42 -12.28 -10.00
CA PRO A 98 -9.87 -11.12 -9.21
C PRO A 98 -9.88 -11.36 -7.70
N GLU A 99 -10.06 -12.61 -7.27
CA GLU A 99 -10.09 -12.99 -5.85
C GLU A 99 -8.71 -13.01 -5.19
N ASP A 100 -7.64 -13.09 -6.00
CA ASP A 100 -6.26 -13.21 -5.49
C ASP A 100 -5.61 -11.83 -5.30
N VAL A 101 -6.06 -10.81 -6.04
CA VAL A 101 -5.49 -9.45 -6.01
C VAL A 101 -6.61 -8.45 -5.70
N GLN A 102 -7.00 -8.39 -4.44
CA GLN A 102 -8.13 -7.57 -3.97
C GLN A 102 -7.72 -6.28 -3.24
N VAL A 103 -6.44 -6.12 -2.92
CA VAL A 103 -5.92 -4.97 -2.18
C VAL A 103 -5.43 -3.91 -3.16
N ASP A 104 -5.95 -2.68 -3.06
CA ASP A 104 -5.33 -1.50 -3.65
C ASP A 104 -4.39 -0.88 -2.62
N PHE A 105 -3.10 -0.88 -2.92
CA PHE A 105 -2.04 -0.54 -1.99
C PHE A 105 -1.43 0.82 -2.35
N GLU A 106 -1.72 1.82 -1.54
CA GLU A 106 -1.40 3.22 -1.79
C GLU A 106 -0.67 3.86 -0.59
N PRO A 107 0.56 3.44 -0.31
CA PRO A 107 1.27 3.82 0.92
C PRO A 107 1.58 5.31 0.98
N ASP A 108 1.90 5.94 -0.14
CA ASP A 108 2.35 7.34 -0.19
C ASP A 108 1.50 8.24 -1.10
N THR A 109 0.37 7.78 -1.56
CA THR A 109 -0.55 8.55 -2.41
C THR A 109 -1.09 9.78 -1.71
N PHE A 110 -1.01 10.95 -2.36
CA PHE A 110 -1.28 12.25 -1.73
C PHE A 110 -2.76 12.63 -1.69
N GLY A 111 -3.60 11.95 -2.44
CA GLY A 111 -5.03 12.23 -2.46
C GLY A 111 -5.89 11.04 -2.85
N HIS A 112 -7.14 11.05 -2.39
CA HIS A 112 -8.06 9.92 -2.52
C HIS A 112 -9.45 10.45 -2.88
N PRO A 113 -9.78 10.59 -4.18
CA PRO A 113 -11.06 11.17 -4.62
C PRO A 113 -12.26 10.32 -4.19
N ALA A 114 -13.36 10.98 -3.87
CA ALA A 114 -14.59 10.33 -3.35
C ALA A 114 -15.17 9.25 -4.28
N THR A 115 -14.87 9.32 -5.58
CA THR A 115 -15.31 8.35 -6.59
C THR A 115 -14.45 7.10 -6.69
N LEU A 116 -13.34 7.06 -5.96
CA LEU A 116 -12.39 5.94 -6.03
C LEU A 116 -13.00 4.59 -5.64
N PRO A 117 -13.86 4.48 -4.60
CA PRO A 117 -14.55 3.22 -4.29
C PRO A 117 -15.34 2.65 -5.46
N ASP A 118 -16.02 3.50 -6.23
CA ASP A 118 -16.83 3.08 -7.38
C ASP A 118 -15.96 2.47 -8.49
N ILE A 119 -14.80 3.07 -8.75
CA ILE A 119 -13.86 2.62 -9.77
C ILE A 119 -13.16 1.33 -9.33
N LEU A 120 -12.63 1.31 -8.11
CA LEU A 120 -11.82 0.20 -7.60
C LEU A 120 -12.65 -1.07 -7.42
N THR A 121 -13.87 -0.96 -6.88
CA THR A 121 -14.76 -2.13 -6.69
C THR A 121 -15.19 -2.74 -8.01
N ARG A 122 -15.47 -1.94 -9.03
CA ARG A 122 -15.74 -2.41 -10.40
C ARG A 122 -14.52 -3.06 -11.03
N GLY A 123 -13.32 -2.62 -10.66
CA GLY A 123 -12.04 -3.26 -11.01
C GLY A 123 -11.72 -4.50 -10.18
N GLY A 124 -12.58 -4.92 -9.24
CA GLY A 124 -12.42 -6.13 -8.42
C GLY A 124 -11.62 -5.92 -7.12
N ALA A 125 -11.28 -4.67 -6.74
CA ALA A 125 -10.73 -4.40 -5.42
C ALA A 125 -11.84 -4.46 -4.36
N ARG A 126 -11.49 -4.96 -3.16
CA ARG A 126 -12.35 -4.97 -1.96
C ARG A 126 -11.74 -4.22 -0.81
N TYR A 127 -10.42 -4.07 -0.83
CA TYR A 127 -9.61 -3.58 0.26
C TYR A 127 -8.73 -2.42 -0.21
N TYR A 128 -8.54 -1.45 0.66
CA TYR A 128 -7.76 -0.28 0.38
C TYR A 128 -6.81 0.02 1.54
N TYR A 129 -5.53 0.16 1.24
CA TYR A 129 -4.52 0.54 2.21
C TYR A 129 -3.95 1.90 1.86
N HIS A 130 -3.85 2.80 2.84
CA HIS A 130 -3.18 4.08 2.66
C HIS A 130 -2.56 4.59 3.97
N CYS A 131 -1.56 5.47 3.86
CA CYS A 131 -0.97 6.17 4.99
C CYS A 131 -1.43 7.63 5.05
N ARG A 132 -1.37 8.34 3.93
CA ARG A 132 -1.74 9.75 3.86
C ARG A 132 -3.25 9.91 3.82
N GLY A 133 -3.71 11.03 4.37
CA GLY A 133 -5.14 11.27 4.53
C GLY A 133 -5.73 10.53 5.73
N SER A 134 -6.66 11.14 6.44
CA SER A 134 -7.33 10.50 7.57
C SER A 134 -8.69 11.12 7.82
N HIS A 135 -9.63 10.28 8.25
CA HIS A 135 -10.93 10.71 8.80
C HIS A 135 -11.11 10.30 10.26
N GLY A 136 -10.03 9.90 10.92
CA GLY A 136 -10.03 9.52 12.32
C GLY A 136 -9.96 8.00 12.57
N PRO A 137 -10.91 7.16 12.13
CA PRO A 137 -10.77 5.73 12.31
C PRO A 137 -9.69 5.13 11.39
N HIS A 138 -8.95 4.16 11.93
CA HIS A 138 -7.92 3.44 11.15
C HIS A 138 -8.46 2.26 10.34
N LEU A 139 -9.64 1.76 10.70
CA LEU A 139 -10.33 0.70 9.97
C LEU A 139 -11.79 1.12 9.78
N TYR A 140 -12.24 1.19 8.53
CA TYR A 140 -13.58 1.70 8.20
C TYR A 140 -14.04 1.24 6.81
N TRP A 141 -15.34 1.33 6.57
CA TRP A 141 -15.91 1.22 5.23
C TRP A 141 -15.92 2.58 4.54
N TRP A 142 -15.25 2.68 3.41
CA TRP A 142 -15.31 3.85 2.55
C TRP A 142 -16.39 3.65 1.49
N ILE A 143 -17.39 4.53 1.51
CA ILE A 143 -18.59 4.42 0.68
C ILE A 143 -18.49 5.45 -0.44
N GLY A 144 -18.51 4.98 -1.67
CA GLY A 144 -18.55 5.81 -2.87
C GLY A 144 -19.91 6.44 -3.14
N PRO A 145 -20.00 7.35 -4.13
CA PRO A 145 -21.25 7.96 -4.57
C PRO A 145 -22.32 6.97 -5.03
N ASP A 146 -21.94 5.83 -5.61
CA ASP A 146 -22.86 4.77 -6.08
C ASP A 146 -23.12 3.68 -5.03
N ASP A 147 -22.78 3.94 -3.75
CA ASP A 147 -22.84 3.00 -2.63
C ASP A 147 -21.86 1.80 -2.72
N SER A 148 -20.91 1.83 -3.62
CA SER A 148 -19.77 0.92 -3.63
C SER A 148 -18.97 1.01 -2.33
N ARG A 149 -18.44 -0.11 -1.84
CA ARG A 149 -17.82 -0.19 -0.51
C ARG A 149 -16.42 -0.78 -0.61
N LEU A 150 -15.45 -0.09 -0.02
CA LEU A 150 -14.09 -0.60 0.23
C LEU A 150 -13.85 -0.71 1.73
N LEU A 151 -13.30 -1.83 2.19
CA LEU A 151 -12.75 -1.91 3.54
C LEU A 151 -11.37 -1.26 3.53
N VAL A 152 -11.19 -0.22 4.32
CA VAL A 152 -9.99 0.61 4.34
C VAL A 152 -9.21 0.41 5.62
N PHE A 153 -7.90 0.28 5.50
CA PHE A 153 -6.96 0.45 6.60
C PHE A 153 -6.09 1.67 6.35
N ASN A 154 -6.26 2.69 7.20
CA ASN A 154 -5.37 3.84 7.27
C ASN A 154 -4.26 3.55 8.27
N ASP A 155 -3.03 3.51 7.82
CA ASP A 155 -1.89 3.07 8.62
C ASP A 155 -1.71 3.90 9.90
N ILE A 156 -1.29 3.22 10.96
CA ILE A 156 -1.11 3.81 12.30
C ILE A 156 0.34 4.18 12.56
N VAL A 157 1.28 3.38 12.01
CA VAL A 157 2.70 3.45 12.35
C VAL A 157 3.57 3.87 11.16
N TRP A 158 2.96 4.13 10.02
CA TRP A 158 3.62 4.45 8.76
C TRP A 158 4.21 3.24 8.02
N TYR A 159 4.12 3.22 6.71
CA TYR A 159 4.51 2.08 5.85
C TYR A 159 6.02 1.75 5.84
N MET A 160 6.86 2.62 6.38
CA MET A 160 8.29 2.40 6.60
C MET A 160 8.61 2.29 8.08
N CYS A 161 7.78 1.58 8.84
CA CYS A 161 7.92 1.48 10.27
C CYS A 161 9.25 0.80 10.66
N ALA A 162 9.98 1.42 11.58
CA ALA A 162 11.15 0.78 12.17
C ALA A 162 10.71 -0.34 13.13
N ILE A 163 11.25 -1.54 12.95
CA ILE A 163 10.94 -2.70 13.80
C ILE A 163 11.60 -2.58 15.17
N GLY A 164 10.74 -2.56 16.21
CA GLY A 164 11.14 -2.47 17.61
C GLY A 164 9.92 -2.50 18.54
N PRO A 165 10.10 -2.37 19.86
CA PRO A 165 9.01 -2.49 20.83
C PRO A 165 7.86 -1.50 20.64
N GLN A 166 8.13 -0.39 19.99
CA GLN A 166 7.14 0.67 19.72
C GLN A 166 5.98 0.22 18.82
N ILE A 167 6.16 -0.84 18.00
CA ILE A 167 5.09 -1.34 17.12
C ILE A 167 3.88 -1.85 17.91
N ALA A 168 4.07 -2.27 19.16
CA ALA A 168 2.99 -2.72 20.03
C ALA A 168 2.17 -1.59 20.66
N LYS A 169 2.70 -0.35 20.69
CA LYS A 169 2.04 0.77 21.38
C LYS A 169 0.62 1.06 20.92
N PRO A 170 0.29 1.09 19.62
CA PRO A 170 -1.04 1.40 19.16
C PRO A 170 -2.05 0.25 19.33
N LEU A 171 -1.59 -1.00 19.51
CA LEU A 171 -2.44 -2.20 19.48
C LEU A 171 -3.62 -2.14 20.47
N ALA A 172 -3.40 -1.70 21.71
CA ALA A 172 -4.47 -1.62 22.70
C ALA A 172 -5.54 -0.56 22.35
N GLY A 173 -5.12 0.57 21.78
CA GLY A 173 -6.04 1.61 21.28
C GLY A 173 -6.83 1.12 20.07
N TYR A 174 -6.13 0.50 19.12
CA TYR A 174 -6.72 -0.08 17.93
C TYR A 174 -7.74 -1.18 18.29
N ALA A 175 -7.39 -2.08 19.21
CA ALA A 175 -8.29 -3.14 19.66
C ALA A 175 -9.57 -2.60 20.33
N ARG A 176 -9.46 -1.51 21.10
CA ARG A 176 -10.64 -0.85 21.68
C ARG A 176 -11.53 -0.19 20.63
N ALA A 177 -10.92 0.39 19.59
CA ALA A 177 -11.65 1.08 18.54
C ALA A 177 -12.32 0.13 17.54
N THR A 178 -11.71 -1.01 17.26
CA THR A 178 -12.17 -1.93 16.19
C THR A 178 -12.75 -3.24 16.70
N GLY A 179 -12.51 -3.60 17.96
CA GLY A 179 -12.82 -4.92 18.52
C GLY A 179 -11.84 -6.03 18.09
N LEU A 180 -10.87 -5.73 17.23
CA LEU A 180 -9.88 -6.69 16.72
C LEU A 180 -8.70 -6.82 17.69
N LYS A 181 -8.18 -8.04 17.84
CA LYS A 181 -7.01 -8.33 18.68
C LYS A 181 -5.70 -8.41 17.88
N PHE A 182 -5.71 -7.99 16.65
CA PHE A 182 -4.57 -7.99 15.73
C PHE A 182 -4.57 -6.72 14.89
N MET A 183 -3.42 -6.31 14.43
CA MET A 183 -3.20 -5.10 13.66
C MET A 183 -2.04 -5.34 12.68
N PRO A 184 -2.11 -4.88 11.43
CA PRO A 184 -0.98 -4.96 10.51
C PRO A 184 0.07 -3.91 10.89
N VAL A 185 1.32 -4.24 10.64
CA VAL A 185 2.47 -3.34 10.68
C VAL A 185 3.25 -3.52 9.39
N LEU A 186 3.33 -2.46 8.60
CA LEU A 186 4.11 -2.45 7.37
C LEU A 186 5.52 -1.94 7.67
N TYR A 187 6.50 -2.58 7.06
CA TYR A 187 7.91 -2.26 7.28
C TYR A 187 8.74 -2.55 6.04
N GLY A 188 9.92 -2.02 6.01
CA GLY A 188 10.87 -2.15 4.92
C GLY A 188 11.55 -0.82 4.66
N VAL A 189 12.57 -0.83 3.80
CA VAL A 189 13.21 0.40 3.33
C VAL A 189 12.37 0.94 2.17
N GLY A 190 11.83 2.13 2.35
CA GLY A 190 11.04 2.82 1.33
C GLY A 190 11.87 3.74 0.43
N ASP A 191 11.18 4.49 -0.43
CA ASP A 191 11.63 5.56 -1.32
C ASP A 191 12.60 5.16 -2.44
N HIS A 192 13.58 4.33 -2.17
CA HIS A 192 14.63 3.98 -3.15
C HIS A 192 14.75 2.48 -3.42
N GLY A 193 13.77 1.70 -2.99
CA GLY A 193 13.81 0.24 -3.07
C GLY A 193 14.59 -0.39 -1.90
N GLY A 194 14.76 -1.70 -1.93
CA GLY A 194 15.51 -2.47 -0.94
C GLY A 194 14.68 -3.43 -0.10
N GLY A 195 13.42 -3.16 0.14
CA GLY A 195 12.53 -4.02 0.94
C GLY A 195 12.98 -4.18 2.40
N PRO A 196 12.45 -5.17 3.16
CA PRO A 196 12.84 -5.44 4.52
C PRO A 196 14.29 -5.87 4.66
N PRO A 197 15.10 -5.22 5.52
CA PRO A 197 16.48 -5.67 5.76
C PRO A 197 16.52 -6.90 6.68
N ARG A 198 17.53 -7.75 6.52
CA ARG A 198 17.79 -8.94 7.36
C ARG A 198 17.72 -8.64 8.86
N ARG A 199 18.21 -7.47 9.27
CA ARG A 199 18.16 -7.03 10.67
C ARG A 199 16.73 -7.01 11.20
N ASP A 200 15.78 -6.52 10.41
CA ASP A 200 14.39 -6.37 10.84
C ASP A 200 13.68 -7.73 10.88
N LEU A 201 13.99 -8.64 9.95
CA LEU A 201 13.47 -10.01 10.00
C LEU A 201 13.91 -10.75 11.25
N ARG A 202 15.21 -10.70 11.60
CA ARG A 202 15.74 -11.26 12.86
C ARG A 202 15.08 -10.64 14.07
N ARG A 203 14.88 -9.32 14.03
CA ARG A 203 14.25 -8.60 15.13
C ARG A 203 12.79 -9.02 15.36
N ILE A 204 12.06 -9.28 14.29
CA ILE A 204 10.68 -9.80 14.37
C ILE A 204 10.68 -11.18 15.05
N GLU A 205 11.53 -12.11 14.61
CA GLU A 205 11.64 -13.44 15.20
C GLU A 205 12.07 -13.38 16.68
N GLU A 206 13.01 -12.49 17.05
CA GLU A 206 13.40 -12.27 18.43
C GLU A 206 12.24 -11.73 19.28
N MET A 207 11.52 -10.73 18.79
CA MET A 207 10.43 -10.08 19.51
C MET A 207 9.25 -11.03 19.75
N ASP A 208 9.00 -11.95 18.82
CA ASP A 208 7.97 -12.98 19.01
C ASP A 208 8.25 -13.92 20.19
N GLN A 209 9.51 -14.06 20.60
CA GLN A 209 9.91 -14.85 21.75
C GLN A 209 9.87 -14.09 23.10
N TRP A 210 9.53 -12.80 23.10
CA TRP A 210 9.53 -12.01 24.32
C TRP A 210 8.34 -12.35 25.22
N PRO A 211 8.53 -12.59 26.54
CA PRO A 211 7.50 -13.16 27.41
C PRO A 211 6.21 -12.33 27.56
N ILE A 212 6.29 -11.02 27.37
CA ILE A 212 5.16 -10.08 27.61
C ILE A 212 4.84 -9.27 26.35
N PHE A 213 5.43 -9.62 25.22
CA PHE A 213 5.19 -8.93 23.95
C PHE A 213 4.03 -9.58 23.20
N PRO A 214 3.24 -8.84 22.42
CA PRO A 214 2.27 -9.44 21.53
C PRO A 214 2.94 -10.42 20.55
N HIS A 215 2.24 -11.49 20.20
CA HIS A 215 2.68 -12.38 19.12
C HIS A 215 2.85 -11.60 17.82
N VAL A 216 3.97 -11.83 17.14
CA VAL A 216 4.33 -11.17 15.86
C VAL A 216 4.57 -12.24 14.81
N GLU A 217 3.82 -12.19 13.73
CA GLU A 217 3.97 -13.13 12.61
C GLU A 217 4.12 -12.41 11.28
N PHE A 218 4.83 -13.03 10.34
CA PHE A 218 4.80 -12.60 8.95
C PHE A 218 3.43 -12.90 8.35
N SER A 219 2.85 -11.95 7.63
CA SER A 219 1.51 -12.08 7.08
C SER A 219 1.36 -11.35 5.75
N THR A 220 0.15 -11.31 5.23
CA THR A 220 -0.24 -10.57 4.04
C THR A 220 -1.32 -9.55 4.37
N LEU A 221 -1.41 -8.48 3.59
CA LEU A 221 -2.52 -7.52 3.70
C LEU A 221 -3.85 -8.17 3.37
N HIS A 222 -3.89 -9.07 2.37
CA HIS A 222 -5.10 -9.80 2.02
C HIS A 222 -5.62 -10.65 3.18
N ARG A 223 -4.73 -11.38 3.89
CA ARG A 223 -5.09 -12.15 5.08
C ARG A 223 -5.61 -11.24 6.20
N PHE A 224 -4.92 -10.13 6.44
CA PHE A 224 -5.37 -9.14 7.43
C PHE A 224 -6.79 -8.64 7.13
N PHE A 225 -7.03 -8.17 5.92
CA PHE A 225 -8.33 -7.61 5.56
C PHE A 225 -9.46 -8.65 5.64
N ARG A 226 -9.22 -9.87 5.17
CA ARG A 226 -10.22 -10.95 5.27
C ARG A 226 -10.56 -11.31 6.71
N GLN A 227 -9.58 -11.34 7.60
CA GLN A 227 -9.81 -11.58 9.02
C GLN A 227 -10.54 -10.39 9.67
N ALA A 228 -10.16 -9.18 9.33
CA ALA A 228 -10.80 -7.96 9.82
C ALA A 228 -12.27 -7.89 9.39
N GLU A 229 -12.57 -8.15 8.12
CA GLU A 229 -13.94 -8.18 7.60
C GLU A 229 -14.81 -9.24 8.30
N ALA A 230 -14.23 -10.40 8.60
CA ALA A 230 -14.95 -11.50 9.24
C ALA A 230 -15.17 -11.32 10.76
N GLN A 231 -14.30 -10.58 11.43
CA GLN A 231 -14.28 -10.52 12.91
C GLN A 231 -14.68 -9.15 13.48
N ALA A 232 -14.59 -8.07 12.70
CA ALA A 232 -14.99 -6.76 13.18
C ALA A 232 -16.52 -6.70 13.35
N PRO A 233 -17.02 -6.41 14.55
CA PRO A 233 -18.47 -6.45 14.82
C PRO A 233 -19.24 -5.36 14.09
N THR A 234 -18.69 -4.15 14.07
CA THR A 234 -19.25 -3.00 13.39
C THR A 234 -18.13 -2.01 13.12
N LEU A 235 -17.97 -1.61 11.87
CA LEU A 235 -17.01 -0.60 11.47
C LEU A 235 -17.71 0.67 11.05
N PRO A 236 -17.13 1.85 11.30
CA PRO A 236 -17.67 3.11 10.84
C PRO A 236 -17.73 3.17 9.31
N GLU A 237 -18.73 3.84 8.79
CA GLU A 237 -18.86 4.15 7.37
C GLU A 237 -18.50 5.61 7.13
N ILE A 238 -17.66 5.85 6.15
CA ILE A 238 -17.18 7.18 5.77
C ILE A 238 -17.52 7.44 4.32
N ARG A 239 -18.06 8.63 4.04
CA ARG A 239 -18.30 9.16 2.70
C ARG A 239 -17.45 10.39 2.47
N GLY A 240 -17.13 10.66 1.23
CA GLY A 240 -16.28 11.78 0.84
C GLY A 240 -14.81 11.39 0.73
N GLU A 241 -13.92 12.36 0.74
CA GLU A 241 -12.51 12.20 0.44
C GLU A 241 -11.68 12.03 1.70
N PRO A 242 -10.97 10.92 1.92
CA PRO A 242 -10.00 10.76 2.99
C PRO A 242 -8.71 11.54 2.66
N ASN A 243 -8.83 12.81 2.36
CA ASN A 243 -7.70 13.67 2.07
C ASN A 243 -7.18 14.33 3.35
N PHE A 244 -5.95 14.82 3.31
CA PHE A 244 -5.51 15.82 4.25
C PHE A 244 -6.17 17.14 3.88
N PRO A 245 -7.20 17.58 4.55
CA PRO A 245 -7.84 18.87 4.20
C PRO A 245 -6.92 20.07 4.44
N LEU A 246 -5.67 19.83 4.85
CA LEU A 246 -4.81 20.86 5.42
C LEU A 246 -3.45 21.04 4.75
N PHE A 247 -3.00 20.11 3.91
CA PHE A 247 -1.65 20.18 3.38
C PHE A 247 -1.53 21.09 2.16
N PHE A 248 -2.60 21.26 1.41
CA PHE A 248 -2.50 21.89 0.10
C PHE A 248 -3.32 23.18 -0.04
N PHE A 249 -4.13 23.55 0.93
CA PHE A 249 -5.18 24.55 0.69
C PHE A 249 -5.06 25.89 1.40
N THR A 250 -4.06 26.16 2.23
CA THR A 250 -3.81 27.51 2.68
C THR A 250 -2.33 27.77 2.94
N LYS A 251 -1.80 28.81 2.28
CA LYS A 251 -0.46 29.39 2.50
C LYS A 251 -0.14 29.60 3.98
N GLU A 252 -1.13 29.96 4.77
CA GLU A 252 -1.02 30.23 6.21
C GLU A 252 -0.79 28.97 7.06
N LYS A 253 -1.42 27.85 6.72
CA LYS A 253 -1.23 26.58 7.43
C LYS A 253 0.06 25.88 7.04
N PHE A 254 0.51 26.07 5.81
CA PHE A 254 1.81 25.61 5.35
C PHE A 254 2.95 26.35 6.08
N GLN A 255 2.78 27.63 6.35
CA GLN A 255 3.72 28.44 7.12
C GLN A 255 3.71 28.13 8.62
N ALA A 256 2.57 27.72 9.17
CA ALA A 256 2.44 27.40 10.59
C ALA A 256 3.04 26.05 11.01
N GLN A 257 3.24 25.13 10.07
CA GLN A 257 3.81 23.81 10.36
C GLN A 257 5.34 23.71 10.20
N GLY A 258 6.02 24.79 9.89
CA GLY A 258 7.47 25.11 10.03
C GLY A 258 8.55 24.03 9.84
N GLU A 259 8.21 22.76 9.83
CA GLU A 259 9.16 21.65 9.87
C GLU A 259 9.35 20.90 8.53
N TRP A 260 8.55 21.20 7.54
CA TRP A 260 8.73 20.63 6.21
C TRP A 260 9.38 21.66 5.30
N ASN A 261 10.66 21.46 5.00
CA ASN A 261 11.46 22.26 4.07
C ASN A 261 10.96 22.24 2.61
N PHE A 262 9.69 21.93 2.41
CA PHE A 262 9.02 22.12 1.13
C PHE A 262 8.52 23.56 1.06
N LYS A 263 9.36 24.44 0.57
CA LYS A 263 8.86 25.67 -0.03
C LYS A 263 8.21 25.28 -1.35
N PRO A 264 6.89 25.45 -1.52
CA PRO A 264 6.32 25.32 -2.86
C PRO A 264 7.06 26.31 -3.74
N LYS A 265 7.60 25.85 -4.85
CA LYS A 265 8.25 26.72 -5.85
C LYS A 265 7.24 27.64 -6.53
N PHE A 266 5.94 27.41 -6.30
CA PHE A 266 4.84 28.03 -7.00
C PHE A 266 3.78 28.51 -6.01
N ASP A 267 3.08 29.57 -6.35
CA ASP A 267 1.86 29.96 -5.66
C ASP A 267 0.77 28.90 -5.94
N ILE A 268 -0.15 28.68 -5.02
CA ILE A 268 -1.24 27.69 -5.19
C ILE A 268 -2.05 27.98 -6.46
N GLU A 269 -2.22 29.23 -6.80
CA GLU A 269 -2.90 29.64 -8.02
C GLU A 269 -2.12 29.25 -9.30
N GLU A 270 -0.79 29.31 -9.28
CA GLU A 270 0.07 28.84 -10.37
C GLU A 270 0.02 27.31 -10.47
N TRP A 271 -0.06 26.62 -9.34
CA TRP A 271 -0.09 25.14 -9.31
C TRP A 271 -1.41 24.57 -9.86
N ILE A 272 -2.53 25.21 -9.55
CA ILE A 272 -3.85 24.86 -10.13
C ILE A 272 -3.84 25.13 -11.63
N THR A 273 -3.25 26.23 -12.06
CA THR A 273 -3.16 26.59 -13.49
C THR A 273 -2.24 25.64 -14.25
N GLU A 274 -1.14 25.15 -13.66
CA GLU A 274 -0.28 24.13 -14.27
C GLU A 274 -0.93 22.75 -14.29
N ALA A 275 -1.66 22.37 -13.24
CA ALA A 275 -2.42 21.12 -13.22
C ALA A 275 -3.53 21.13 -14.27
N GLU A 276 -4.27 22.21 -14.40
CA GLU A 276 -5.26 22.40 -15.47
C GLU A 276 -4.62 22.38 -16.86
N ALA A 277 -3.40 22.95 -17.00
CA ALA A 277 -2.66 22.89 -18.26
C ALA A 277 -2.17 21.49 -18.62
N MET A 278 -1.85 20.65 -17.62
CA MET A 278 -1.46 19.24 -17.85
C MET A 278 -2.65 18.32 -18.15
N GLU A 279 -3.86 18.67 -17.72
CA GLU A 279 -5.09 18.00 -18.15
C GLU A 279 -5.48 18.30 -19.61
N MET A 280 -4.93 19.36 -20.19
CA MET A 280 -5.19 19.80 -21.56
C MET A 280 -4.20 19.26 -22.60
N LEU A 281 -3.15 18.55 -22.18
CA LEU A 281 -2.14 17.88 -23.03
C LEU A 281 -2.35 16.38 -23.08
#